data_191f48052a01fa0d956226e47269e074
#
_entry.id   191f48052a01fa0d956226e47269e074
#
_cell.length_a   1.000
_cell.length_b   1.000
_cell.length_c   1.000
_cell.angle_alpha   90.00
_cell.angle_beta   90.00
_cell.angle_gamma   90.00
#
_symmetry.space_group_name_H-M   'P 1'
#
loop_
_entity.id
_entity.type
_entity.pdbx_description
1 polymer ?
#
loop_
_entity_poly.entity_id
_entity_poly.type
_entity_poly.pdbx_seq_one_letter_code
_entity_poly.pdbx_strand_id
1 'polypeptide(L)'
;MNAEIQYLKEMYESAYEGDPWFGRCIKEILGEIDANMASKKPNDQHSILELLYHMIIWREFTISRLEKGAIKSAEYFGENDWQKLDHTNKKLWEQGLRQLDETQKRIIQIITNVNPDLLTDQVAERKYDVRYLLYGILEHDIYHLGQIAYVKKLLEI
;
A
#
# COMPACT_ATOMS: atom_id res chain seq x y z
N MET A 1 -7.11 14.01 -20.27
CA MET A 1 -6.14 13.43 -19.28
C MET A 1 -4.98 12.87 -20.07
N ASN A 2 -3.75 13.02 -19.59
CA ASN A 2 -2.57 12.38 -20.20
C ASN A 2 -2.73 10.86 -20.20
N ALA A 3 -2.36 10.17 -21.29
CA ALA A 3 -2.58 8.73 -21.45
C ALA A 3 -1.83 7.89 -20.37
N GLU A 4 -0.63 8.32 -19.97
CA GLU A 4 0.13 7.65 -18.91
C GLU A 4 -0.54 7.78 -17.55
N ILE A 5 -1.06 8.97 -17.20
CA ILE A 5 -1.79 9.20 -15.96
C ILE A 5 -3.08 8.39 -15.93
N GLN A 6 -3.79 8.32 -17.04
CA GLN A 6 -5.00 7.50 -17.15
C GLN A 6 -4.68 6.01 -16.94
N TYR A 7 -3.65 5.50 -17.59
CA TYR A 7 -3.21 4.12 -17.48
C TYR A 7 -2.77 3.80 -16.04
N LEU A 8 -1.99 4.68 -15.41
CA LEU A 8 -1.55 4.52 -14.03
C LEU A 8 -2.74 4.44 -13.07
N LYS A 9 -3.72 5.35 -13.24
CA LYS A 9 -4.95 5.33 -12.44
C LYS A 9 -5.71 4.01 -12.59
N GLU A 10 -5.90 3.54 -13.82
CA GLU A 10 -6.58 2.27 -14.11
C GLU A 10 -5.87 1.08 -13.47
N MET A 11 -4.54 1.07 -13.46
CA MET A 11 -3.76 0.02 -12.79
C MET A 11 -3.96 0.01 -11.28
N TYR A 12 -4.00 1.18 -10.62
CA TYR A 12 -4.28 1.28 -9.19
C TYR A 12 -5.70 0.82 -8.84
N GLU A 13 -6.69 1.25 -9.63
CA GLU A 13 -8.08 0.85 -9.44
C GLU A 13 -8.26 -0.66 -9.66
N SER A 14 -7.65 -1.20 -10.71
CA SER A 14 -7.69 -2.63 -11.01
C SER A 14 -7.04 -3.48 -9.92
N ALA A 15 -5.84 -3.11 -9.46
CA ALA A 15 -5.13 -3.84 -8.42
C ALA A 15 -5.86 -3.81 -7.06
N TYR A 16 -6.55 -2.71 -6.76
CA TYR A 16 -7.21 -2.51 -5.47
C TYR A 16 -8.57 -3.20 -5.37
N GLU A 17 -9.46 -2.98 -6.36
CA GLU A 17 -10.85 -3.46 -6.31
C GLU A 17 -11.42 -3.89 -7.68
N GLY A 18 -10.58 -3.97 -8.72
CA GLY A 18 -11.00 -4.38 -10.06
C GLY A 18 -10.66 -5.82 -10.39
N ASP A 19 -10.36 -6.07 -11.67
CA ASP A 19 -10.00 -7.37 -12.23
C ASP A 19 -8.57 -7.32 -12.80
N PRO A 20 -7.52 -7.42 -11.94
CA PRO A 20 -6.15 -7.32 -12.38
C PRO A 20 -5.67 -8.59 -13.08
N TRP A 21 -4.77 -8.43 -14.07
CA TRP A 21 -4.22 -9.56 -14.82
C TRP A 21 -3.54 -10.63 -13.96
N PHE A 22 -2.96 -10.24 -12.82
CA PHE A 22 -2.26 -11.16 -11.92
C PHE A 22 -3.20 -12.03 -11.05
N GLY A 23 -4.50 -11.82 -11.12
CA GLY A 23 -5.49 -12.63 -10.40
C GLY A 23 -6.40 -11.79 -9.50
N ARG A 24 -6.46 -12.12 -8.21
CA ARG A 24 -7.39 -11.51 -7.27
C ARG A 24 -6.88 -10.16 -6.75
N CYS A 25 -7.77 -9.17 -6.68
CA CYS A 25 -7.44 -7.83 -6.20
C CYS A 25 -7.25 -7.77 -4.66
N ILE A 26 -6.73 -6.63 -4.19
CA ILE A 26 -6.44 -6.40 -2.76
C ILE A 26 -7.70 -6.58 -1.91
N LYS A 27 -8.81 -5.95 -2.29
CA LYS A 27 -10.06 -6.01 -1.52
C LYS A 27 -10.62 -7.44 -1.40
N GLU A 28 -10.54 -8.23 -2.46
CA GLU A 28 -11.01 -9.62 -2.43
C GLU A 28 -10.21 -10.46 -1.44
N ILE A 29 -8.89 -10.38 -1.50
CA ILE A 29 -8.02 -11.19 -0.62
C ILE A 29 -8.16 -10.75 0.83
N LEU A 30 -8.12 -9.44 1.11
CA LEU A 30 -8.25 -8.91 2.47
C LEU A 30 -9.66 -9.15 3.04
N GLY A 31 -10.69 -9.14 2.21
CA GLY A 31 -12.07 -9.40 2.63
C GLY A 31 -12.34 -10.82 3.17
N GLU A 32 -11.46 -11.77 2.90
CA GLU A 32 -11.53 -13.15 3.42
C GLU A 32 -10.77 -13.36 4.74
N ILE A 33 -10.14 -12.31 5.27
CA ILE A 33 -9.26 -12.38 6.44
C ILE A 33 -9.93 -11.68 7.62
N ASP A 34 -10.09 -12.38 8.72
CA ASP A 34 -10.54 -11.81 9.97
C ASP A 34 -9.37 -11.34 10.86
N ALA A 35 -9.69 -10.59 11.92
CA ALA A 35 -8.70 -10.07 12.85
C ALA A 35 -7.90 -11.16 13.58
N ASN A 36 -8.46 -12.35 13.77
CA ASN A 36 -7.77 -13.46 14.42
C ASN A 36 -6.72 -14.06 13.49
N MET A 37 -7.09 -14.30 12.23
CA MET A 37 -6.16 -14.77 11.21
C MET A 37 -5.06 -13.73 10.95
N ALA A 38 -5.42 -12.47 10.79
CA ALA A 38 -4.48 -11.39 10.50
C ALA A 38 -3.38 -11.23 11.57
N SER A 39 -3.72 -11.52 12.84
CA SER A 39 -2.81 -11.38 13.98
C SER A 39 -1.87 -12.56 14.20
N LYS A 40 -2.08 -13.70 13.53
CA LYS A 40 -1.24 -14.89 13.69
C LYS A 40 0.07 -14.74 12.93
N LYS A 41 1.17 -15.11 13.56
CA LYS A 41 2.50 -15.19 12.94
C LYS A 41 2.78 -16.63 12.49
N PRO A 42 2.96 -16.88 11.19
CA PRO A 42 3.38 -18.20 10.74
C PRO A 42 4.91 -18.35 10.96
N ASN A 43 5.32 -19.35 11.77
CA ASN A 43 6.74 -19.70 11.95
C ASN A 43 7.66 -18.48 12.18
N ASP A 44 7.28 -17.56 13.07
CA ASP A 44 8.03 -16.34 13.39
C ASP A 44 8.22 -15.35 12.21
N GLN A 45 7.51 -15.54 11.11
CA GLN A 45 7.45 -14.60 10.01
C GLN A 45 6.45 -13.46 10.28
N HIS A 46 6.43 -12.46 9.40
CA HIS A 46 5.45 -11.38 9.52
C HIS A 46 4.02 -11.91 9.44
N SER A 47 3.17 -11.38 10.33
CA SER A 47 1.73 -11.59 10.26
C SER A 47 1.11 -10.79 9.10
N ILE A 48 -0.11 -11.16 8.69
CA ILE A 48 -0.87 -10.38 7.71
C ILE A 48 -1.12 -8.94 8.22
N LEU A 49 -1.33 -8.78 9.53
CA LEU A 49 -1.49 -7.48 10.15
C LEU A 49 -0.23 -6.61 9.98
N GLU A 50 0.95 -7.16 10.21
CA GLU A 50 2.23 -6.45 9.99
C GLU A 50 2.44 -6.09 8.53
N LEU A 51 2.14 -6.99 7.60
CA LEU A 51 2.21 -6.72 6.15
C LEU A 51 1.26 -5.59 5.73
N LEU A 52 0.04 -5.57 6.26
CA LEU A 52 -0.93 -4.50 5.99
C LEU A 52 -0.40 -3.13 6.43
N TYR A 53 0.11 -3.01 7.65
CA TYR A 53 0.64 -1.74 8.16
C TYR A 53 1.94 -1.32 7.46
N HIS A 54 2.77 -2.27 7.02
CA HIS A 54 3.92 -2.01 6.17
C HIS A 54 3.50 -1.43 4.79
N MET A 55 2.46 -1.97 4.16
CA MET A 55 1.91 -1.40 2.94
C MET A 55 1.40 0.03 3.17
N ILE A 56 0.68 0.27 4.25
CA ILE A 56 0.11 1.59 4.59
C ILE A 56 1.22 2.62 4.78
N ILE A 57 2.28 2.33 5.52
CA ILE A 57 3.35 3.30 5.77
C ILE A 57 4.06 3.74 4.48
N TRP A 58 4.26 2.85 3.51
CA TRP A 58 4.85 3.21 2.23
C TRP A 58 3.89 3.94 1.29
N ARG A 59 2.60 3.68 1.38
CA ARG A 59 1.58 4.51 0.73
C ARG A 59 1.53 5.91 1.33
N GLU A 60 1.61 6.05 2.65
CA GLU A 60 1.72 7.35 3.34
C GLU A 60 3.02 8.10 2.95
N PHE A 61 4.14 7.38 2.79
CA PHE A 61 5.35 7.96 2.23
C PHE A 61 5.09 8.58 0.85
N THR A 62 4.48 7.82 -0.05
CA THR A 62 4.17 8.27 -1.41
C THR A 62 3.29 9.51 -1.38
N ILE A 63 2.21 9.50 -0.60
CA ILE A 63 1.29 10.63 -0.43
C ILE A 63 2.05 11.86 0.09
N SER A 64 2.90 11.70 1.11
CA SER A 64 3.68 12.79 1.70
C SER A 64 4.66 13.44 0.72
N ARG A 65 5.10 12.73 -0.32
CA ARG A 65 6.00 13.24 -1.37
C ARG A 65 5.27 13.98 -2.48
N LEU A 66 3.98 13.75 -2.63
CA LEU A 66 3.17 14.26 -3.73
C LEU A 66 2.21 15.37 -3.29
N GLU A 67 1.81 15.40 -2.04
CA GLU A 67 0.96 16.47 -1.48
C GLU A 67 1.79 17.68 -1.04
N LYS A 68 1.20 18.87 -1.16
CA LYS A 68 1.76 20.09 -0.60
C LYS A 68 1.52 20.12 0.90
N GLY A 69 2.56 20.26 1.69
CA GLY A 69 2.45 20.35 3.15
C GLY A 69 3.73 20.01 3.89
N ALA A 70 3.63 19.74 5.18
CA ALA A 70 4.76 19.31 6.00
C ALA A 70 5.17 17.89 5.60
N ILE A 71 6.36 17.76 5.03
CA ILE A 71 6.94 16.49 4.59
C ILE A 71 7.60 15.82 5.81
N LYS A 72 7.15 14.62 6.16
CA LYS A 72 7.89 13.77 7.09
C LYS A 72 9.20 13.29 6.44
N SER A 73 10.28 13.21 7.22
CA SER A 73 11.58 12.77 6.70
C SER A 73 11.55 11.32 6.22
N ALA A 74 12.46 10.96 5.33
CA ALA A 74 12.65 9.57 4.91
C ALA A 74 13.04 8.67 6.09
N GLU A 75 13.78 9.21 7.07
CA GLU A 75 14.15 8.53 8.32
C GLU A 75 12.90 8.12 9.12
N TYR A 76 11.92 9.02 9.28
CA TYR A 76 10.65 8.70 9.94
C TYR A 76 9.98 7.46 9.33
N PHE A 77 9.92 7.36 8.00
CA PHE A 77 9.31 6.20 7.35
C PHE A 77 10.15 4.93 7.50
N GLY A 78 11.49 5.06 7.49
CA GLY A 78 12.39 3.94 7.76
C GLY A 78 12.26 3.39 9.19
N GLU A 79 12.14 4.26 10.19
CA GLU A 79 11.93 3.87 11.59
C GLU A 79 10.56 3.22 11.83
N ASN A 80 9.55 3.57 11.02
CA ASN A 80 8.19 3.04 11.11
C ASN A 80 7.89 1.98 10.06
N ASP A 81 8.88 1.47 9.35
CA ASP A 81 8.74 0.50 8.28
C ASP A 81 8.05 -0.79 8.77
N TRP A 82 8.56 -1.36 9.84
CA TRP A 82 7.97 -2.52 10.53
C TRP A 82 7.57 -2.15 11.94
N GLN A 83 6.34 -1.69 12.09
CA GLN A 83 5.81 -1.23 13.37
C GLN A 83 5.64 -2.39 14.36
N LYS A 84 5.93 -2.11 15.63
CA LYS A 84 5.57 -3.03 16.72
C LYS A 84 4.07 -2.93 16.99
N LEU A 85 3.34 -3.93 16.55
CA LEU A 85 1.88 -3.99 16.69
C LEU A 85 1.49 -4.88 17.85
N ASP A 86 0.47 -4.48 18.59
CA ASP A 86 -0.17 -5.33 19.61
C ASP A 86 -1.13 -6.33 18.94
N HIS A 87 -0.67 -7.55 18.71
CA HIS A 87 -1.43 -8.62 18.06
C HIS A 87 -2.66 -9.09 18.88
N THR A 88 -2.78 -8.66 20.13
CA THR A 88 -3.97 -8.92 20.95
C THR A 88 -5.09 -7.92 20.69
N ASN A 89 -4.76 -6.75 20.17
CA ASN A 89 -5.71 -5.70 19.84
C ASN A 89 -6.38 -5.95 18.47
N LYS A 90 -7.52 -6.62 18.49
CA LYS A 90 -8.27 -6.99 17.27
C LYS A 90 -8.81 -5.80 16.47
N LYS A 91 -8.93 -4.61 17.09
CA LYS A 91 -9.36 -3.39 16.40
C LYS A 91 -8.34 -2.90 15.36
N LEU A 92 -7.06 -3.27 15.51
CA LEU A 92 -6.02 -2.86 14.56
C LEU A 92 -6.29 -3.36 13.14
N TRP A 93 -6.88 -4.55 12.98
CA TRP A 93 -7.22 -5.06 11.65
C TRP A 93 -8.20 -4.16 10.92
N GLU A 94 -9.34 -3.85 11.53
CA GLU A 94 -10.35 -2.97 10.92
C GLU A 94 -9.83 -1.53 10.73
N GLN A 95 -9.03 -1.03 11.67
CA GLN A 95 -8.38 0.28 11.53
C GLN A 95 -7.42 0.29 10.34
N GLY A 96 -6.60 -0.74 10.17
CA GLY A 96 -5.69 -0.89 9.04
C GLY A 96 -6.41 -0.97 7.71
N LEU A 97 -7.50 -1.72 7.61
CA LEU A 97 -8.32 -1.79 6.39
C LEU A 97 -8.89 -0.41 6.00
N ARG A 98 -9.39 0.37 6.97
CA ARG A 98 -9.87 1.74 6.72
C ARG A 98 -8.73 2.66 6.28
N GLN A 99 -7.58 2.61 6.93
CA GLN A 99 -6.41 3.41 6.55
C GLN A 99 -5.92 3.06 5.14
N LEU A 100 -5.90 1.77 4.79
CA LEU A 100 -5.54 1.34 3.43
C LEU A 100 -6.50 1.93 2.39
N ASP A 101 -7.81 1.88 2.65
CA ASP A 101 -8.85 2.44 1.77
C ASP A 101 -8.73 3.97 1.64
N GLU A 102 -8.42 4.67 2.73
CA GLU A 102 -8.16 6.11 2.73
C GLU A 102 -6.92 6.46 1.90
N THR A 103 -5.82 5.71 2.03
CA THR A 103 -4.62 5.92 1.22
C THR A 103 -4.89 5.66 -0.27
N GLN A 104 -5.71 4.66 -0.59
CA GLN A 104 -6.12 4.39 -1.98
C GLN A 104 -6.86 5.58 -2.58
N LYS A 105 -7.86 6.10 -1.89
CA LYS A 105 -8.63 7.27 -2.33
C LYS A 105 -7.74 8.49 -2.54
N ARG A 106 -6.81 8.75 -1.60
CA ARG A 106 -5.87 9.87 -1.70
C ARG A 106 -4.92 9.72 -2.89
N ILE A 107 -4.34 8.54 -3.10
CA ILE A 107 -3.45 8.27 -4.24
C ILE A 107 -4.21 8.46 -5.57
N ILE A 108 -5.41 7.92 -5.70
CA ILE A 108 -6.24 8.11 -6.89
C ILE A 108 -6.56 9.60 -7.12
N GLN A 109 -6.86 10.34 -6.07
CA GLN A 109 -7.10 11.79 -6.17
C GLN A 109 -5.85 12.53 -6.63
N ILE A 110 -4.68 12.19 -6.09
CA ILE A 110 -3.40 12.78 -6.51
C ILE A 110 -3.14 12.47 -7.98
N ILE A 111 -3.21 11.22 -8.41
CA ILE A 111 -2.99 10.79 -9.80
C ILE A 111 -3.95 11.51 -10.75
N THR A 112 -5.23 11.64 -10.37
CA THR A 112 -6.25 12.28 -11.21
C THR A 112 -5.97 13.77 -11.42
N ASN A 113 -5.37 14.46 -10.44
CA ASN A 113 -5.16 15.91 -10.45
C ASN A 113 -3.70 16.31 -10.72
N VAL A 114 -2.78 15.35 -10.86
CA VAL A 114 -1.37 15.64 -11.06
C VAL A 114 -1.14 16.30 -12.42
N ASN A 115 -0.29 17.35 -12.43
CA ASN A 115 0.24 17.86 -13.69
C ASN A 115 1.20 16.81 -14.30
N PRO A 116 1.03 16.38 -15.55
CA PRO A 116 1.92 15.40 -16.19
C PRO A 116 3.41 15.72 -16.10
N ASP A 117 3.78 17.00 -16.10
CA ASP A 117 5.16 17.44 -15.98
C ASP A 117 5.82 17.03 -14.67
N LEU A 118 5.03 16.90 -13.58
CA LEU A 118 5.52 16.47 -12.27
C LEU A 118 6.01 15.01 -12.27
N LEU A 119 5.61 14.19 -13.24
CA LEU A 119 6.06 12.79 -13.32
C LEU A 119 7.58 12.66 -13.48
N THR A 120 8.25 13.70 -14.02
CA THR A 120 9.70 13.74 -14.19
C THR A 120 10.43 14.48 -13.06
N ASP A 121 9.70 15.06 -12.10
CA ASP A 121 10.31 15.74 -10.97
C ASP A 121 10.97 14.74 -10.01
N GLN A 122 12.12 15.13 -9.49
CA GLN A 122 12.82 14.32 -8.51
C GLN A 122 12.03 14.28 -7.19
N VAL A 123 11.84 13.08 -6.65
CA VAL A 123 11.22 12.88 -5.33
C VAL A 123 12.16 13.38 -4.24
N ALA A 124 11.64 14.18 -3.31
CA ALA A 124 12.40 14.68 -2.17
C ALA A 124 13.07 13.54 -1.38
N GLU A 125 14.36 13.71 -1.08
CA GLU A 125 15.23 12.76 -0.39
C GLU A 125 15.42 11.41 -1.12
N ARG A 126 15.16 11.36 -2.45
CA ARG A 126 15.33 10.16 -3.29
C ARG A 126 16.11 10.48 -4.57
N LYS A 127 16.67 9.44 -5.20
CA LYS A 127 17.41 9.53 -6.47
C LYS A 127 16.58 9.10 -7.68
N TYR A 128 15.26 9.14 -7.57
CA TYR A 128 14.31 8.77 -8.61
C TYR A 128 13.19 9.80 -8.73
N ASP A 129 12.47 9.76 -9.82
CA ASP A 129 11.37 10.67 -10.12
C ASP A 129 10.01 10.20 -9.58
N VAL A 130 9.01 11.06 -9.69
CA VAL A 130 7.63 10.79 -9.27
C VAL A 130 7.02 9.60 -10.03
N ARG A 131 7.35 9.45 -11.32
CA ARG A 131 6.90 8.31 -12.12
C ARG A 131 7.36 7.00 -11.50
N TYR A 132 8.66 6.90 -11.20
CA TYR A 132 9.23 5.71 -10.56
C TYR A 132 8.60 5.42 -9.20
N LEU A 133 8.34 6.46 -8.40
CA LEU A 133 7.66 6.31 -7.11
C LEU A 133 6.26 5.72 -7.27
N LEU A 134 5.45 6.27 -8.20
CA LEU A 134 4.06 5.85 -8.39
C LEU A 134 3.95 4.41 -8.91
N TYR A 135 4.79 4.02 -9.86
CA TYR A 135 4.84 2.60 -10.29
C TYR A 135 5.39 1.71 -9.17
N GLY A 136 6.43 2.15 -8.49
CA GLY A 136 7.09 1.37 -7.44
C GLY A 136 6.18 1.04 -6.26
N ILE A 137 5.33 1.97 -5.80
CA ILE A 137 4.40 1.67 -4.70
C ILE A 137 3.30 0.71 -5.13
N LEU A 138 2.83 0.77 -6.38
CA LEU A 138 1.89 -0.20 -6.92
C LEU A 138 2.49 -1.62 -6.97
N GLU A 139 3.72 -1.73 -7.47
CA GLU A 139 4.47 -2.99 -7.51
C GLU A 139 4.73 -3.54 -6.10
N HIS A 140 5.06 -2.68 -5.15
CA HIS A 140 5.24 -3.00 -3.75
C HIS A 140 3.96 -3.57 -3.12
N ASP A 141 2.81 -2.98 -3.41
CA ASP A 141 1.53 -3.47 -2.94
C ASP A 141 1.20 -4.86 -3.51
N ILE A 142 1.44 -5.07 -4.81
CA ILE A 142 1.23 -6.37 -5.46
C ILE A 142 2.18 -7.44 -4.87
N TYR A 143 3.44 -7.07 -4.63
CA TYR A 143 4.42 -7.95 -4.00
C TYR A 143 3.96 -8.40 -2.60
N HIS A 144 3.51 -7.48 -1.76
CA HIS A 144 3.03 -7.82 -0.42
C HIS A 144 1.65 -8.49 -0.42
N LEU A 145 0.81 -8.20 -1.40
CA LEU A 145 -0.44 -8.93 -1.59
C LEU A 145 -0.19 -10.43 -1.85
N GLY A 146 0.82 -10.74 -2.65
CA GLY A 146 1.27 -12.12 -2.87
C GLY A 146 1.70 -12.80 -1.57
N GLN A 147 2.43 -12.09 -0.71
CA GLN A 147 2.82 -12.59 0.62
C GLN A 147 1.60 -12.81 1.52
N ILE A 148 0.68 -11.85 1.56
CA ILE A 148 -0.58 -11.96 2.34
C ILE A 148 -1.37 -13.19 1.89
N ALA A 149 -1.55 -13.38 0.58
CA ALA A 149 -2.27 -14.53 0.02
C ALA A 149 -1.60 -15.86 0.39
N TYR A 150 -0.27 -15.89 0.41
CA TYR A 150 0.49 -17.08 0.79
C TYR A 150 0.40 -17.36 2.30
N VAL A 151 0.58 -16.35 3.15
CA VAL A 151 0.42 -16.47 4.60
C VAL A 151 -0.99 -16.93 4.97
N LYS A 152 -2.03 -16.36 4.31
CA LYS A 152 -3.42 -16.81 4.48
C LYS A 152 -3.55 -18.32 4.26
N LYS A 153 -3.02 -18.84 3.16
CA LYS A 153 -3.05 -20.28 2.86
C LYS A 153 -2.34 -21.12 3.93
N LEU A 154 -1.20 -20.65 4.44
CA LEU A 154 -0.48 -21.33 5.51
C LEU A 154 -1.28 -21.39 6.82
N LEU A 155 -2.11 -20.40 7.10
CA LEU A 155 -2.91 -20.31 8.32
C LEU A 155 -4.25 -21.08 8.22
N GLU A 156 -4.65 -21.49 7.02
CA GLU A 156 -5.85 -22.30 6.76
C GLU A 156 -5.60 -23.81 6.90
N ILE A 157 -4.34 -24.25 7.00
CA ILE A 157 -3.93 -25.64 7.23
C ILE A 157 -3.95 -25.96 8.72
#